data_2149f2c1bc40b8d049cb4bb444118abc
#
_entry.id   2149f2c1bc40b8d049cb4bb444118abc
#
_cell.length_a   1.000
_cell.length_b   1.000
_cell.length_c   1.000
_cell.angle_alpha   90.00
_cell.angle_beta   90.00
_cell.angle_gamma   90.00
#
_symmetry.space_group_name_H-M   'P 1'
#
loop_
_entity.id
_entity.type
_entity.pdbx_description
1 polymer ?
#
loop_
_entity_poly.entity_id
_entity_poly.type
_entity_poly.pdbx_seq_one_letter_code
_entity_poly.pdbx_strand_id
1 'polypeptide(L)'
;MIVGQSLVMQKLRADVVRVGATNFTVLVEGESGVGKELVARALHDVSPRHRGPFVAVNCAALVETLLEAELFGIEERTATGVRGRRGKFELAEGGTLFLDEVADLSVTAQAKLLRVLQDMRVERGGGHSTRAVNTRVIAATNRRLADQMQAKRFREDLYYRLSGVELSVPPLRLRR
;
A
#
# COMPACT_ATOMS: atom_id res chain seq x y z
N MET A 1 7.12 -8.18 -15.83
CA MET A 1 7.26 -9.66 -15.66
C MET A 1 8.36 -9.94 -14.64
N ILE A 2 8.09 -10.77 -13.63
CA ILE A 2 9.09 -11.22 -12.65
C ILE A 2 9.96 -12.28 -13.32
N VAL A 3 11.26 -11.99 -13.52
CA VAL A 3 12.22 -12.87 -14.19
C VAL A 3 13.10 -13.63 -13.18
N GLY A 4 13.68 -14.73 -13.58
CA GLY A 4 14.58 -15.57 -12.79
C GLY A 4 14.20 -17.04 -12.84
N GLN A 5 15.19 -17.93 -12.90
CA GLN A 5 14.97 -19.38 -13.00
C GLN A 5 15.25 -20.13 -11.70
N SER A 6 15.82 -19.46 -10.68
CA SER A 6 16.09 -20.08 -9.39
C SER A 6 14.80 -20.56 -8.70
N LEU A 7 14.91 -21.61 -7.89
CA LEU A 7 13.78 -22.18 -7.16
C LEU A 7 13.04 -21.12 -6.31
N VAL A 8 13.78 -20.16 -5.73
CA VAL A 8 13.22 -19.08 -4.93
C VAL A 8 12.34 -18.17 -5.78
N MET A 9 12.75 -17.86 -7.01
CA MET A 9 11.98 -17.04 -7.94
C MET A 9 10.78 -17.79 -8.52
N GLN A 10 10.89 -19.10 -8.74
CA GLN A 10 9.76 -19.93 -9.13
C GLN A 10 8.67 -19.95 -8.05
N LYS A 11 9.09 -20.12 -6.79
CA LYS A 11 8.17 -20.06 -5.64
C LYS A 11 7.49 -18.69 -5.56
N LEU A 12 8.26 -17.59 -5.64
CA LEU A 12 7.68 -16.25 -5.61
C LEU A 12 6.63 -16.04 -6.72
N ARG A 13 6.89 -16.50 -7.94
CA ARG A 13 5.91 -16.42 -9.04
C ARG A 13 4.65 -17.22 -8.75
N ALA A 14 4.79 -18.43 -8.22
CA ALA A 14 3.64 -19.25 -7.85
C ALA A 14 2.81 -18.58 -6.74
N ASP A 15 3.46 -18.00 -5.75
CA ASP A 15 2.79 -17.25 -4.67
C ASP A 15 2.10 -15.99 -5.21
N VAL A 16 2.72 -15.24 -6.14
CA VAL A 16 2.11 -14.08 -6.79
C VAL A 16 0.82 -14.47 -7.54
N VAL A 17 0.82 -15.56 -8.29
CA VAL A 17 -0.38 -16.03 -9.01
C VAL A 17 -1.48 -16.41 -8.03
N ARG A 18 -1.14 -17.20 -7.01
CA ARG A 18 -2.10 -17.67 -5.98
C ARG A 18 -2.70 -16.51 -5.20
N VAL A 19 -1.86 -15.61 -4.70
CA VAL A 19 -2.28 -14.47 -3.86
C VAL A 19 -2.92 -13.37 -4.71
N GLY A 20 -2.43 -13.17 -5.93
CA GLY A 20 -2.98 -12.19 -6.87
C GLY A 20 -4.45 -12.45 -7.18
N ALA A 21 -4.86 -13.71 -7.31
CA ALA A 21 -6.25 -14.10 -7.55
C ALA A 21 -7.23 -13.73 -6.41
N THR A 22 -6.71 -13.35 -5.25
CA THR A 22 -7.53 -12.92 -4.09
C THR A 22 -7.67 -11.41 -4.02
N ASN A 23 -8.57 -10.94 -3.16
CA ASN A 23 -8.70 -9.52 -2.80
C ASN A 23 -8.03 -9.17 -1.46
N PHE A 24 -7.27 -10.07 -0.88
CA PHE A 24 -6.59 -9.81 0.39
C PHE A 24 -5.59 -8.65 0.28
N THR A 25 -5.44 -7.93 1.37
CA THR A 25 -4.32 -7.00 1.55
C THR A 25 -3.02 -7.81 1.61
N VAL A 26 -2.01 -7.35 0.90
CA VAL A 26 -0.72 -8.03 0.81
C VAL A 26 0.37 -7.13 1.35
N LEU A 27 1.20 -7.67 2.24
CA LEU A 27 2.43 -7.02 2.69
C LEU A 27 3.62 -7.66 1.97
N VAL A 28 4.35 -6.85 1.22
CA VAL A 28 5.55 -7.26 0.47
C VAL A 28 6.79 -6.79 1.23
N GLU A 29 7.56 -7.73 1.72
CA GLU A 29 8.82 -7.45 2.42
C GLU A 29 10.03 -7.75 1.55
N GLY A 30 11.07 -6.93 1.67
CA GLY A 30 12.32 -7.13 0.95
C GLY A 30 13.24 -5.92 1.02
N GLU A 31 14.51 -6.14 0.79
CA GLU A 31 15.53 -5.08 0.78
C GLU A 31 15.17 -3.96 -0.22
N SER A 32 15.79 -2.80 -0.08
CA SER A 32 15.62 -1.72 -1.04
C SER A 32 16.14 -2.15 -2.42
N GLY A 33 15.43 -1.76 -3.47
CA GLY A 33 15.83 -2.05 -4.86
C GLY A 33 15.59 -3.48 -5.35
N VAL A 34 15.02 -4.37 -4.53
CA VAL A 34 14.77 -5.78 -4.95
C VAL A 34 13.60 -5.96 -5.92
N GLY A 35 12.85 -4.88 -6.21
CA GLY A 35 11.72 -4.94 -7.14
C GLY A 35 10.37 -5.21 -6.46
N LYS A 36 10.14 -4.73 -5.24
CA LYS A 36 8.85 -4.85 -4.54
C LYS A 36 7.68 -4.29 -5.36
N GLU A 37 7.88 -3.17 -6.05
CA GLU A 37 6.86 -2.60 -6.94
C GLU A 37 6.53 -3.51 -8.13
N LEU A 38 7.53 -4.19 -8.71
CA LEU A 38 7.30 -5.16 -9.78
C LEU A 38 6.45 -6.35 -9.29
N VAL A 39 6.66 -6.78 -8.06
CA VAL A 39 5.83 -7.81 -7.41
C VAL A 39 4.41 -7.31 -7.21
N ALA A 40 4.23 -6.07 -6.74
CA ALA A 40 2.92 -5.46 -6.55
C ALA A 40 2.16 -5.31 -7.88
N ARG A 41 2.83 -4.90 -8.95
CA ARG A 41 2.24 -4.84 -10.30
C ARG A 41 1.84 -6.22 -10.80
N ALA A 42 2.69 -7.23 -10.63
CA ALA A 42 2.36 -8.60 -11.02
C ALA A 42 1.16 -9.15 -10.24
N LEU A 43 1.03 -8.84 -8.94
CA LEU A 43 -0.15 -9.17 -8.14
C LEU A 43 -1.42 -8.50 -8.69
N HIS A 44 -1.33 -7.25 -9.11
CA HIS A 44 -2.43 -6.53 -9.73
C HIS A 44 -2.82 -7.16 -11.08
N ASP A 45 -1.84 -7.44 -11.95
CA ASP A 45 -2.06 -7.97 -13.30
C ASP A 45 -2.78 -9.33 -13.32
N VAL A 46 -2.54 -10.17 -12.30
CA VAL A 46 -3.22 -11.48 -12.18
C VAL A 46 -4.46 -11.43 -11.30
N SER A 47 -4.85 -10.26 -10.82
CA SER A 47 -6.00 -10.10 -9.92
C SER A 47 -7.31 -9.91 -10.67
N PRO A 48 -8.47 -10.11 -10.01
CA PRO A 48 -9.77 -9.73 -10.57
C PRO A 48 -9.86 -8.22 -10.90
N ARG A 49 -8.95 -7.40 -10.37
CA ARG A 49 -8.90 -5.95 -10.54
C ARG A 49 -7.93 -5.48 -11.63
N HIS A 50 -7.36 -6.40 -12.42
CA HIS A 50 -6.35 -6.11 -13.45
C HIS A 50 -6.75 -5.05 -14.48
N ARG A 51 -8.06 -4.84 -14.69
CA ARG A 51 -8.60 -3.81 -15.57
C ARG A 51 -8.75 -2.45 -14.92
N GLY A 52 -8.67 -2.39 -13.59
CA GLY A 52 -8.73 -1.15 -12.82
C GLY A 52 -7.37 -0.45 -12.76
N PRO A 53 -7.32 0.74 -12.17
CA PRO A 53 -6.07 1.48 -12.04
C PRO A 53 -5.10 0.80 -11.07
N PHE A 54 -3.80 0.95 -11.33
CA PHE A 54 -2.73 0.68 -10.39
C PHE A 54 -2.10 2.01 -9.99
N VAL A 55 -2.30 2.42 -8.75
CA VAL A 55 -1.81 3.69 -8.21
C VAL A 55 -0.73 3.42 -7.19
N ALA A 56 0.46 3.96 -7.39
CA ALA A 56 1.60 3.79 -6.48
C ALA A 56 1.89 5.09 -5.71
N VAL A 57 2.16 4.95 -4.42
CA VAL A 57 2.60 6.04 -3.55
C VAL A 57 3.82 5.58 -2.77
N ASN A 58 4.89 6.38 -2.82
CA ASN A 58 6.05 6.17 -1.96
C ASN A 58 5.89 7.01 -0.68
N CYS A 59 5.71 6.35 0.45
CA CYS A 59 5.47 7.00 1.74
C CYS A 59 6.70 7.72 2.29
N ALA A 60 7.90 7.40 1.80
CA ALA A 60 9.16 8.05 2.19
C ALA A 60 9.48 9.31 1.38
N ALA A 61 8.82 9.51 0.24
CA ALA A 61 9.18 10.56 -0.72
C ALA A 61 8.63 11.95 -0.39
N LEU A 62 7.64 12.05 0.50
CA LEU A 62 6.93 13.28 0.80
C LEU A 62 6.96 13.58 2.30
N VAL A 63 6.92 14.87 2.63
CA VAL A 63 6.67 15.29 4.02
C VAL A 63 5.25 14.89 4.46
N GLU A 64 5.06 14.66 5.74
CA GLU A 64 3.84 14.10 6.32
C GLU A 64 2.55 14.76 5.84
N THR A 65 2.48 16.08 5.88
CA THR A 65 1.27 16.83 5.47
C THR A 65 0.92 16.65 4.01
N LEU A 66 1.93 16.60 3.13
CA LEU A 66 1.72 16.35 1.70
C LEU A 66 1.33 14.90 1.45
N LEU A 67 1.94 13.96 2.17
CA LEU A 67 1.62 12.54 2.06
C LEU A 67 0.16 12.27 2.45
N GLU A 68 -0.32 12.82 3.56
CA GLU A 68 -1.72 12.70 3.97
C GLU A 68 -2.68 13.29 2.93
N ALA A 69 -2.37 14.47 2.39
CA ALA A 69 -3.16 15.09 1.33
C ALA A 69 -3.17 14.24 0.04
N GLU A 70 -2.04 13.64 -0.32
CA GLU A 70 -1.96 12.71 -1.45
C GLU A 70 -2.78 11.44 -1.22
N LEU A 71 -2.70 10.82 -0.07
CA LEU A 71 -3.39 9.56 0.23
C LEU A 71 -4.90 9.75 0.36
N PHE A 72 -5.32 10.72 1.17
CA PHE A 72 -6.71 10.87 1.61
C PHE A 72 -7.47 11.98 0.88
N GLY A 73 -6.76 12.89 0.20
CA GLY A 73 -7.35 14.01 -0.49
C GLY A 73 -7.56 15.24 0.41
N ILE A 74 -8.08 16.28 -0.20
CA ILE A 74 -8.38 17.56 0.44
C ILE A 74 -9.82 17.93 0.12
N GLU A 75 -10.59 18.33 1.13
CA GLU A 75 -11.95 18.82 0.93
C GLU A 75 -11.92 20.27 0.44
N GLU A 76 -12.85 20.61 -0.44
CA GLU A 76 -13.03 21.97 -0.91
C GLU A 76 -13.53 22.88 0.21
N ARG A 77 -12.89 24.06 0.34
CA ARG A 77 -13.27 25.10 1.28
C ARG A 77 -13.42 26.43 0.57
N THR A 78 -14.63 26.72 0.14
CA THR A 78 -14.94 27.98 -0.58
C THR A 78 -14.60 29.22 0.24
N ALA A 79 -14.81 29.19 1.56
CA ALA A 79 -14.50 30.32 2.46
C ALA A 79 -13.00 30.68 2.53
N THR A 80 -12.10 29.71 2.27
CA THR A 80 -10.64 29.89 2.31
C THR A 80 -9.98 29.77 0.94
N GLY A 81 -10.74 29.58 -0.12
CA GLY A 81 -10.22 29.42 -1.49
C GLY A 81 -9.49 28.10 -1.75
N VAL A 82 -9.55 27.12 -0.82
CA VAL A 82 -8.93 25.82 -0.99
C VAL A 82 -9.75 24.99 -1.97
N ARG A 83 -9.11 24.57 -3.08
CA ARG A 83 -9.72 23.65 -4.05
C ARG A 83 -9.66 22.22 -3.53
N GLY A 84 -10.79 21.52 -3.61
CA GLY A 84 -10.86 20.10 -3.28
C GLY A 84 -10.03 19.24 -4.24
N ARG A 85 -9.41 18.18 -3.72
CA ARG A 85 -8.63 17.24 -4.51
C ARG A 85 -8.88 15.81 -4.03
N ARG A 86 -9.11 14.91 -5.00
CA ARG A 86 -9.21 13.46 -4.72
C ARG A 86 -7.88 12.92 -4.24
N GLY A 87 -7.92 12.06 -3.23
CA GLY A 87 -6.75 11.33 -2.78
C GLY A 87 -6.49 10.05 -3.60
N LYS A 88 -5.35 9.43 -3.38
CA LYS A 88 -4.93 8.22 -4.09
C LYS A 88 -5.87 7.03 -3.85
N PHE A 89 -6.49 6.93 -2.66
CA PHE A 89 -7.52 5.93 -2.42
C PHE A 89 -8.70 6.05 -3.37
N GLU A 90 -9.18 7.26 -3.63
CA GLU A 90 -10.27 7.52 -4.57
C GLU A 90 -9.82 7.30 -6.02
N LEU A 91 -8.58 7.69 -6.36
CA LEU A 91 -8.02 7.49 -7.71
C LEU A 91 -7.78 6.00 -8.03
N ALA A 92 -7.58 5.17 -7.02
CA ALA A 92 -7.40 3.72 -7.17
C ALA A 92 -8.73 2.95 -7.15
N GLU A 93 -9.86 3.63 -7.21
CA GLU A 93 -11.21 3.02 -7.20
C GLU A 93 -11.33 1.91 -8.26
N GLY A 94 -11.80 0.75 -7.85
CA GLY A 94 -11.93 -0.43 -8.70
C GLY A 94 -10.62 -1.16 -9.00
N GLY A 95 -9.49 -0.64 -8.53
CA GLY A 95 -8.17 -1.16 -8.79
C GLY A 95 -7.35 -1.43 -7.53
N THR A 96 -6.07 -1.07 -7.58
CA THR A 96 -5.09 -1.35 -6.54
C THR A 96 -4.32 -0.09 -6.17
N LEU A 97 -4.19 0.16 -4.87
CA LEU A 97 -3.29 1.16 -4.29
C LEU A 97 -2.05 0.43 -3.74
N PHE A 98 -0.89 0.80 -4.25
CA PHE A 98 0.40 0.31 -3.77
C PHE A 98 1.06 1.37 -2.89
N LEU A 99 1.30 1.01 -1.63
CA LEU A 99 1.96 1.84 -0.63
C LEU A 99 3.38 1.34 -0.41
N ASP A 100 4.36 1.99 -1.02
CA ASP A 100 5.77 1.65 -0.82
C ASP A 100 6.33 2.34 0.43
N GLU A 101 7.20 1.63 1.15
CA GLU A 101 7.86 2.07 2.39
C GLU A 101 6.85 2.52 3.47
N VAL A 102 5.85 1.67 3.76
CA VAL A 102 4.81 1.97 4.77
C VAL A 102 5.37 2.19 6.17
N ALA A 103 6.58 1.71 6.48
CA ALA A 103 7.24 1.95 7.76
C ALA A 103 7.59 3.43 7.99
N ASP A 104 7.60 4.25 6.93
CA ASP A 104 7.87 5.69 7.01
C ASP A 104 6.62 6.54 7.27
N LEU A 105 5.43 5.93 7.34
CA LEU A 105 4.21 6.63 7.74
C LEU A 105 4.32 7.12 9.19
N SER A 106 3.90 8.37 9.42
CA SER A 106 3.71 8.88 10.77
C SER A 106 2.64 8.09 11.52
N VAL A 107 2.66 8.12 12.84
CA VAL A 107 1.66 7.44 13.67
C VAL A 107 0.24 7.97 13.36
N THR A 108 0.11 9.27 13.07
CA THR A 108 -1.16 9.88 12.67
C THR A 108 -1.65 9.34 11.33
N ALA A 109 -0.79 9.29 10.32
CA ALA A 109 -1.13 8.72 9.02
C ALA A 109 -1.47 7.22 9.11
N GLN A 110 -0.75 6.47 9.94
CA GLN A 110 -1.06 5.06 10.23
C GLN A 110 -2.48 4.89 10.80
N ALA A 111 -2.90 5.74 11.74
CA ALA A 111 -4.24 5.69 12.31
C ALA A 111 -5.32 5.96 11.25
N LYS A 112 -5.10 6.93 10.37
CA LYS A 112 -6.01 7.23 9.25
C LYS A 112 -6.09 6.08 8.26
N LEU A 113 -4.93 5.50 7.90
CA LEU A 113 -4.87 4.33 7.02
C LEU A 113 -5.63 3.14 7.60
N LEU A 114 -5.46 2.87 8.89
CA LEU A 114 -6.18 1.80 9.57
C LEU A 114 -7.69 1.96 9.44
N ARG A 115 -8.21 3.18 9.68
CA ARG A 115 -9.65 3.47 9.55
C ARG A 115 -10.14 3.19 8.13
N VAL A 116 -9.40 3.64 7.12
CA VAL A 116 -9.77 3.36 5.72
C VAL A 116 -9.81 1.86 5.44
N LEU A 117 -8.81 1.10 5.91
CA LEU A 117 -8.77 -0.35 5.72
C LEU A 117 -9.88 -1.10 6.45
N GLN A 118 -10.33 -0.59 7.59
CA GLN A 118 -11.43 -1.18 8.36
C GLN A 118 -12.80 -0.91 7.74
N ASP A 119 -13.04 0.33 7.35
CA ASP A 119 -14.36 0.81 6.96
C ASP A 119 -14.55 0.90 5.44
N MET A 120 -13.45 0.82 4.67
CA MET A 120 -13.40 1.09 3.23
C MET A 120 -14.06 2.45 2.90
N ARG A 121 -13.76 3.43 3.73
CA ARG A 121 -14.22 4.81 3.59
C ARG A 121 -13.07 5.77 3.88
N VAL A 122 -12.95 6.81 3.09
CA VAL A 122 -11.94 7.85 3.25
C VAL A 122 -12.59 9.17 3.66
N GLU A 123 -11.94 9.87 4.57
CA GLU A 123 -12.26 11.26 4.95
C GLU A 123 -11.15 12.16 4.41
N ARG A 124 -11.54 13.11 3.55
CA ARG A 124 -10.59 14.09 3.01
C ARG A 124 -10.15 15.06 4.10
N GLY A 125 -8.90 15.52 4.01
CA GLY A 125 -8.36 16.51 4.93
C GLY A 125 -9.21 17.77 5.00
N GLY A 126 -9.60 18.16 6.20
CA GLY A 126 -10.46 19.31 6.45
C GLY A 126 -11.94 19.10 6.20
N GLY A 127 -12.35 17.90 5.77
CA GLY A 127 -13.76 17.53 5.62
C GLY A 127 -14.32 16.83 6.86
N HIS A 128 -15.64 16.66 6.87
CA HIS A 128 -16.38 15.93 7.91
C HIS A 128 -17.19 14.77 7.34
N SER A 129 -17.24 14.63 6.02
CA SER A 129 -17.94 13.55 5.34
C SER A 129 -16.98 12.47 4.89
N THR A 130 -17.43 11.22 4.92
CA THR A 130 -16.67 10.09 4.40
C THR A 130 -17.16 9.67 3.02
N ARG A 131 -16.27 9.14 2.21
CA ARG A 131 -16.54 8.61 0.86
C ARG A 131 -16.19 7.14 0.82
N ALA A 132 -17.09 6.30 0.31
CA ALA A 132 -16.80 4.89 0.11
C ALA A 132 -15.70 4.73 -0.97
N VAL A 133 -14.78 3.79 -0.75
CA VAL A 133 -13.75 3.41 -1.71
C VAL A 133 -13.73 1.90 -1.87
N ASN A 134 -13.53 1.43 -3.10
CA ASN A 134 -13.40 0.01 -3.42
C ASN A 134 -12.01 -0.24 -4.00
N THR A 135 -11.01 -0.26 -3.14
CA THR A 135 -9.61 -0.30 -3.51
C THR A 135 -8.91 -1.45 -2.79
N ARG A 136 -8.19 -2.29 -3.53
CA ARG A 136 -7.27 -3.27 -2.94
C ARG A 136 -5.99 -2.56 -2.53
N VAL A 137 -5.46 -2.90 -1.34
CA VAL A 137 -4.19 -2.35 -0.86
C VAL A 137 -3.10 -3.41 -0.91
N ILE A 138 -1.96 -3.03 -1.47
CA ILE A 138 -0.69 -3.76 -1.38
C ILE A 138 0.30 -2.81 -0.73
N ALA A 139 0.90 -3.23 0.38
CA ALA A 139 1.90 -2.45 1.09
C ALA A 139 3.28 -3.10 0.95
N ALA A 140 4.33 -2.29 0.95
CA ALA A 140 5.70 -2.78 0.91
C ALA A 140 6.57 -2.08 1.96
N THR A 141 7.58 -2.80 2.43
CA THR A 141 8.56 -2.26 3.37
C THR A 141 9.92 -2.94 3.20
N ASN A 142 10.99 -2.18 3.43
CA ASN A 142 12.35 -2.70 3.53
C ASN A 142 12.79 -2.91 5.00
N ARG A 143 11.95 -2.56 5.96
CA ARG A 143 12.20 -2.69 7.40
C ARG A 143 11.39 -3.83 7.98
N ARG A 144 11.92 -4.47 9.03
CA ARG A 144 11.16 -5.41 9.84
C ARG A 144 10.12 -4.65 10.65
N LEU A 145 8.83 -4.84 10.34
CA LEU A 145 7.77 -4.17 11.08
C LEU A 145 7.67 -4.63 12.54
N ALA A 146 8.10 -5.86 12.86
CA ALA A 146 8.22 -6.33 14.23
C ALA A 146 9.14 -5.42 15.08
N ASP A 147 10.30 -5.03 14.54
CA ASP A 147 11.23 -4.12 15.22
C ASP A 147 10.62 -2.72 15.37
N GLN A 148 9.90 -2.25 14.36
CA GLN A 148 9.19 -0.97 14.40
C GLN A 148 8.05 -0.95 15.43
N MET A 149 7.34 -2.07 15.59
CA MET A 149 6.30 -2.22 16.63
C MET A 149 6.92 -2.19 18.04
N GLN A 150 8.02 -2.91 18.26
CA GLN A 150 8.75 -2.88 19.55
C GLN A 150 9.24 -1.46 19.88
N ALA A 151 9.71 -0.72 18.90
CA ALA A 151 10.11 0.68 19.04
C ALA A 151 8.93 1.66 19.13
N LYS A 152 7.69 1.19 19.12
CA LYS A 152 6.45 1.99 19.12
C LYS A 152 6.36 2.99 17.96
N ARG A 153 7.00 2.68 16.83
CA ARG A 153 6.98 3.48 15.60
C ARG A 153 5.95 3.00 14.58
N PHE A 154 5.46 1.78 14.76
CA PHE A 154 4.44 1.20 13.90
C PHE A 154 3.35 0.56 14.76
N ARG A 155 2.09 0.81 14.41
CA ARG A 155 0.93 0.30 15.16
C ARG A 155 0.74 -1.18 14.88
N GLU A 156 0.54 -1.94 15.93
CA GLU A 156 0.29 -3.38 15.87
C GLU A 156 -1.02 -3.70 15.14
N ASP A 157 -2.09 -2.94 15.41
CA ASP A 157 -3.39 -3.11 14.77
C ASP A 157 -3.32 -2.87 13.24
N LEU A 158 -2.55 -1.88 12.80
CA LEU A 158 -2.30 -1.65 11.37
C LEU A 158 -1.50 -2.80 10.74
N TYR A 159 -0.47 -3.29 11.43
CA TYR A 159 0.32 -4.43 10.96
C TYR A 159 -0.57 -5.63 10.65
N TYR A 160 -1.43 -6.04 11.58
CA TYR A 160 -2.33 -7.17 11.37
C TYR A 160 -3.33 -6.94 10.25
N ARG A 161 -3.71 -5.70 10.00
CA ARG A 161 -4.61 -5.37 8.89
C ARG A 161 -3.91 -5.38 7.54
N LEU A 162 -2.64 -4.98 7.47
CA LEU A 162 -1.83 -4.99 6.26
C LEU A 162 -1.32 -6.39 5.91
N SER A 163 -1.02 -7.22 6.90
CA SER A 163 -0.42 -8.55 6.75
C SER A 163 -1.47 -9.65 6.54
N GLY A 164 -2.53 -9.38 5.78
CA GLY A 164 -3.48 -10.42 5.37
C GLY A 164 -2.79 -11.59 4.67
N VAL A 165 -1.85 -11.27 3.78
CA VAL A 165 -0.86 -12.21 3.24
C VAL A 165 0.50 -11.52 3.21
N GLU A 166 1.54 -12.22 3.62
CA GLU A 166 2.93 -11.74 3.56
C GLU A 166 3.68 -12.42 2.41
N LEU A 167 4.36 -11.62 1.59
CA LEU A 167 5.26 -12.09 0.53
C LEU A 167 6.66 -11.53 0.75
N SER A 168 7.63 -12.41 0.84
CA SER A 168 9.04 -12.02 0.93
C SER A 168 9.70 -12.04 -0.45
N VAL A 169 10.29 -10.90 -0.84
CA VAL A 169 11.04 -10.79 -2.09
C VAL A 169 12.52 -11.06 -1.78
N PRO A 170 13.09 -12.13 -2.33
CA PRO A 170 14.47 -12.51 -2.03
C PRO A 170 15.44 -11.43 -2.53
N PRO A 171 16.55 -11.19 -1.84
CA PRO A 171 17.59 -10.29 -2.31
C PRO A 171 18.26 -10.83 -3.58
N LEU A 172 18.82 -9.93 -4.39
CA LEU A 172 19.40 -10.29 -5.69
C LEU A 172 20.48 -11.39 -5.61
N ARG A 173 21.26 -11.43 -4.51
CA ARG A 173 22.28 -12.45 -4.25
C ARG A 173 21.73 -13.88 -4.14
N LEU A 174 20.44 -14.06 -3.85
CA LEU A 174 19.76 -15.36 -3.73
C LEU A 174 18.97 -15.76 -4.99
N ARG A 175 19.03 -14.95 -6.05
CA ARG A 175 18.23 -15.19 -7.28
C ARG A 175 19.02 -15.88 -8.39
N ARG A 176 20.28 -16.24 -8.13
CA ARG A 176 21.16 -16.93 -9.08
C ARG A 176 20.79 -18.39 -9.24
#